data_193325053288d029f9e7864b77bd0379
#
_entry.id   193325053288d029f9e7864b77bd0379
#
_cell.length_a   1.000
_cell.length_b   1.000
_cell.length_c   1.000
_cell.angle_alpha   90.00
_cell.angle_beta   90.00
_cell.angle_gamma   90.00
#
_symmetry.space_group_name_H-M   'P 1'
#
loop_
_entity.id
_entity.type
_entity.pdbx_description
1 polymer ?
#
loop_
_entity_poly.entity_id
_entity_poly.type
_entity_poly.pdbx_seq_one_letter_code
_entity_poly.pdbx_strand_id
1 'polypeptide(L)'
;MNLQEIAKEIREILDKKRGELQLTFEEEAHKYTMVDLDGKLRTDFPSVSKVMKLFYDEFPADKKAFEMAGGDPDETERILSEWAEKGRKSTNMGSRVHYFLEEHTLKEFGIDKQVRQPIFDVDIQQLMTSDSMIVGGKKYIDLLKERGCVLLDTEIVLGHPELGYTGQPDKVWLVVGTSGQIGLLITDWKSNQEKNFIVQKYIKPMRKPFEHLPNNA
;
A
#
# COMPACT_ATOMS: atom_id res chain seq x y z
N MET A 1 -24.96 20.20 1.05
CA MET A 1 -24.24 19.49 -0.04
C MET A 1 -24.08 18.05 0.41
N ASN A 2 -24.46 17.11 -0.42
CA ASN A 2 -24.40 15.67 -0.12
C ASN A 2 -22.96 15.18 -0.32
N LEU A 3 -22.45 14.31 0.56
CA LEU A 3 -21.10 13.73 0.43
C LEU A 3 -20.86 13.04 -0.92
N GLN A 4 -21.89 12.45 -1.51
CA GLN A 4 -21.80 11.81 -2.83
C GLN A 4 -21.55 12.82 -3.96
N GLU A 5 -22.16 14.01 -3.87
CA GLU A 5 -21.93 15.09 -4.82
C GLU A 5 -20.51 15.62 -4.71
N ILE A 6 -20.04 15.84 -3.48
CA ILE A 6 -18.66 16.26 -3.22
C ILE A 6 -17.66 15.21 -3.73
N ALA A 7 -17.92 13.93 -3.48
CA ALA A 7 -17.07 12.85 -3.94
C ALA A 7 -16.98 12.80 -5.47
N LYS A 8 -18.11 13.06 -6.16
CA LYS A 8 -18.14 13.13 -7.63
C LYS A 8 -17.27 14.28 -8.14
N GLU A 9 -17.45 15.48 -7.58
CA GLU A 9 -16.63 16.65 -7.94
C GLU A 9 -15.15 16.42 -7.72
N ILE A 10 -14.78 15.80 -6.57
CA ILE A 10 -13.37 15.47 -6.27
C ILE A 10 -12.82 14.48 -7.28
N ARG A 11 -13.56 13.44 -7.67
CA ARG A 11 -13.12 12.48 -8.70
C ARG A 11 -12.87 13.17 -10.04
N GLU A 12 -13.78 14.05 -10.47
CA GLU A 12 -13.62 14.82 -11.71
C GLU A 12 -12.37 15.71 -11.67
N ILE A 13 -12.08 16.34 -10.52
CA ILE A 13 -10.86 17.14 -10.34
C ILE A 13 -9.62 16.25 -10.40
N LEU A 14 -9.63 15.09 -9.73
CA LEU A 14 -8.52 14.15 -9.73
C LEU A 14 -8.24 13.60 -11.13
N ASP A 15 -9.28 13.24 -11.89
CA ASP A 15 -9.15 12.74 -13.26
C ASP A 15 -8.57 13.80 -14.19
N LYS A 16 -9.07 15.03 -14.06
CA LYS A 16 -8.52 16.17 -14.80
C LYS A 16 -7.04 16.39 -14.48
N LYS A 17 -6.67 16.39 -13.21
CA LYS A 17 -5.27 16.59 -12.77
C LYS A 17 -4.37 15.46 -13.24
N ARG A 18 -4.80 14.21 -13.17
CA ARG A 18 -4.05 13.06 -13.71
C ARG A 18 -3.82 13.20 -15.22
N GLY A 19 -4.85 13.65 -15.95
CA GLY A 19 -4.74 13.94 -17.38
C GLY A 19 -3.77 15.08 -17.70
N GLU A 20 -3.83 16.20 -16.97
CA GLU A 20 -2.91 17.32 -17.11
C GLU A 20 -1.45 16.89 -16.87
N LEU A 21 -1.20 16.03 -15.89
CA LEU A 21 0.12 15.49 -15.55
C LEU A 21 0.52 14.32 -16.44
N GLN A 22 -0.33 13.82 -17.31
CA GLN A 22 -0.13 12.57 -18.05
C GLN A 22 0.34 11.43 -17.12
N LEU A 23 -0.22 11.39 -15.92
CA LEU A 23 0.20 10.48 -14.87
C LEU A 23 -0.28 9.05 -15.17
N THR A 24 0.66 8.13 -15.31
CA THR A 24 0.39 6.71 -15.55
C THR A 24 1.23 5.83 -14.63
N PHE A 25 0.77 4.60 -14.43
CA PHE A 25 1.47 3.56 -13.69
C PHE A 25 1.49 2.27 -14.51
N GLU A 26 2.67 1.73 -14.73
CA GLU A 26 2.90 0.43 -15.36
C GLU A 26 3.15 -0.61 -14.26
N GLU A 27 2.17 -1.48 -14.03
CA GLU A 27 2.18 -2.41 -12.90
C GLU A 27 3.34 -3.42 -12.97
N GLU A 28 3.58 -4.02 -14.15
CA GLU A 28 4.61 -5.05 -14.33
C GLU A 28 6.03 -4.51 -14.09
N ALA A 29 6.30 -3.31 -14.57
CA ALA A 29 7.58 -2.64 -14.36
C ALA A 29 7.65 -1.85 -13.04
N HIS A 30 6.52 -1.74 -12.33
CA HIS A 30 6.35 -0.88 -11.16
C HIS A 30 6.87 0.55 -11.40
N LYS A 31 6.45 1.14 -12.53
CA LYS A 31 7.01 2.35 -13.07
C LYS A 31 5.96 3.44 -13.23
N TYR A 32 6.26 4.61 -12.68
CA TYR A 32 5.42 5.78 -12.81
C TYR A 32 5.94 6.72 -13.90
N THR A 33 5.02 7.26 -14.69
CA THR A 33 5.31 8.27 -15.69
C THR A 33 4.49 9.51 -15.39
N MET A 34 5.10 10.69 -15.45
CA MET A 34 4.45 11.97 -15.18
C MET A 34 5.19 13.10 -15.88
N VAL A 35 4.46 14.15 -16.23
CA VAL A 35 5.06 15.41 -16.71
C VAL A 35 5.66 16.16 -15.53
N ASP A 36 6.94 16.57 -15.64
CA ASP A 36 7.63 17.38 -14.63
C ASP A 36 7.28 18.88 -14.75
N LEU A 37 7.90 19.72 -13.92
CA LEU A 37 7.65 21.17 -13.91
C LEU A 37 8.05 21.87 -15.21
N ASP A 38 8.98 21.30 -15.97
CA ASP A 38 9.42 21.83 -17.26
C ASP A 38 8.53 21.37 -18.42
N GLY A 39 7.44 20.64 -18.13
CA GLY A 39 6.53 20.08 -19.12
C GLY A 39 7.08 18.86 -19.86
N LYS A 40 8.15 18.25 -19.36
CA LYS A 40 8.77 17.06 -19.95
C LYS A 40 8.23 15.79 -19.32
N LEU A 41 7.82 14.85 -20.16
CA LEU A 41 7.41 13.53 -19.71
C LEU A 41 8.62 12.73 -19.20
N ARG A 42 8.54 12.25 -17.96
CA ARG A 42 9.58 11.46 -17.31
C ARG A 42 9.01 10.17 -16.74
N THR A 43 9.87 9.17 -16.62
CA THR A 43 9.52 7.81 -16.18
C THR A 43 10.32 7.34 -14.97
N ASP A 44 11.07 8.23 -14.33
CA ASP A 44 12.02 7.95 -13.26
C ASP A 44 11.58 8.52 -11.89
N PHE A 45 10.32 8.88 -11.75
CA PHE A 45 9.80 9.35 -10.49
C PHE A 45 9.80 8.22 -9.44
N PRO A 46 10.44 8.44 -8.26
CA PRO A 46 10.40 7.46 -7.20
C PRO A 46 9.01 7.37 -6.59
N SER A 47 8.61 6.16 -6.21
CA SER A 47 7.42 6.00 -5.37
C SER A 47 7.67 6.49 -3.94
N VAL A 48 6.61 6.86 -3.21
CA VAL A 48 6.69 7.21 -1.78
C VAL A 48 7.47 6.15 -1.00
N SER A 49 7.25 4.87 -1.27
CA SER A 49 7.97 3.77 -0.62
C SER A 49 9.48 3.80 -0.90
N LYS A 50 9.91 4.18 -2.11
CA LYS A 50 11.34 4.37 -2.44
C LYS A 50 11.92 5.58 -1.71
N VAL A 51 11.17 6.68 -1.64
CA VAL A 51 11.60 7.88 -0.90
C VAL A 51 11.75 7.55 0.59
N MET A 52 10.79 6.84 1.17
CA MET A 52 10.84 6.45 2.58
C MET A 52 12.06 5.58 2.91
N LYS A 53 12.50 4.72 2.00
CA LYS A 53 13.72 3.88 2.18
C LYS A 53 15.01 4.70 2.38
N LEU A 54 15.03 5.97 2.00
CA LEU A 54 16.18 6.86 2.27
C LEU A 54 16.33 7.22 3.75
N PHE A 55 15.28 7.04 4.56
CA PHE A 55 15.22 7.49 5.94
C PHE A 55 15.32 6.36 6.98
N TYR A 56 15.51 5.11 6.56
CA TYR A 56 15.79 3.99 7.46
C TYR A 56 16.88 3.08 6.90
N ASP A 57 17.52 2.35 7.81
CA ASP A 57 18.56 1.40 7.41
C ASP A 57 17.91 0.11 6.91
N GLU A 58 18.37 -0.38 5.76
CA GLU A 58 17.96 -1.69 5.27
C GLU A 58 18.35 -2.79 6.25
N PHE A 59 17.52 -3.84 6.28
CA PHE A 59 17.83 -5.02 7.08
C PHE A 59 19.05 -5.73 6.47
N PRO A 60 20.17 -5.87 7.22
CA PRO A 60 21.39 -6.48 6.69
C PRO A 60 21.26 -8.01 6.65
N ALA A 61 20.48 -8.53 5.69
CA ALA A 61 20.10 -9.94 5.62
C ALA A 61 21.30 -10.86 5.62
N ASP A 62 22.27 -10.61 4.74
CA ASP A 62 23.47 -11.46 4.60
C ASP A 62 24.26 -11.53 5.91
N LYS A 63 24.51 -10.38 6.52
CA LYS A 63 25.22 -10.31 7.80
C LYS A 63 24.48 -11.07 8.89
N LYS A 64 23.14 -10.90 8.96
CA LYS A 64 22.32 -11.56 9.99
C LYS A 64 22.24 -13.06 9.77
N ALA A 65 22.11 -13.51 8.53
CA ALA A 65 22.14 -14.94 8.21
C ALA A 65 23.48 -15.57 8.57
N PHE A 66 24.60 -14.90 8.22
CA PHE A 66 25.96 -15.37 8.56
C PHE A 66 26.20 -15.45 10.08
N GLU A 67 25.75 -14.43 10.84
CA GLU A 67 25.79 -14.45 12.31
C GLU A 67 24.97 -15.62 12.88
N MET A 68 23.79 -15.89 12.34
CA MET A 68 22.91 -16.98 12.79
C MET A 68 23.45 -18.36 12.42
N ALA A 69 24.12 -18.46 11.27
CA ALA A 69 24.77 -19.68 10.80
C ALA A 69 26.12 -19.99 11.53
N GLY A 70 26.54 -19.12 12.46
CA GLY A 70 27.84 -19.28 13.14
C GLY A 70 29.02 -19.16 12.19
N GLY A 71 28.85 -18.49 11.05
CA GLY A 71 29.90 -18.32 10.03
C GLY A 71 29.96 -19.45 8.98
N ASP A 72 29.06 -20.41 9.01
CA ASP A 72 28.95 -21.48 8.02
C ASP A 72 28.33 -20.97 6.72
N PRO A 73 29.00 -21.05 5.55
CA PRO A 73 28.47 -20.54 4.30
C PRO A 73 27.22 -21.29 3.81
N ASP A 74 27.19 -22.62 3.92
CA ASP A 74 26.09 -23.45 3.41
C ASP A 74 24.84 -23.22 4.24
N GLU A 75 24.98 -23.12 5.55
CA GLU A 75 23.88 -22.79 6.47
C GLU A 75 23.42 -21.35 6.28
N THR A 76 24.31 -20.41 5.94
CA THR A 76 23.96 -19.02 5.60
C THR A 76 23.06 -18.98 4.38
N GLU A 77 23.41 -19.68 3.31
CA GLU A 77 22.62 -19.76 2.08
C GLU A 77 21.24 -20.38 2.34
N ARG A 78 21.20 -21.44 3.17
CA ARG A 78 19.94 -22.08 3.57
C ARG A 78 19.01 -21.08 4.29
N ILE A 79 19.53 -20.32 5.24
CA ILE A 79 18.76 -19.30 5.98
C ILE A 79 18.25 -18.21 5.04
N LEU A 80 19.08 -17.70 4.14
CA LEU A 80 18.70 -16.70 3.16
C LEU A 80 17.58 -17.19 2.23
N SER A 81 17.71 -18.45 1.76
CA SER A 81 16.70 -19.10 0.93
C SER A 81 15.35 -19.24 1.67
N GLU A 82 15.37 -19.66 2.94
CA GLU A 82 14.16 -19.74 3.76
C GLU A 82 13.49 -18.37 3.97
N TRP A 83 14.28 -17.32 4.16
CA TRP A 83 13.76 -15.96 4.29
C TRP A 83 13.15 -15.46 2.98
N ALA A 84 13.82 -15.72 1.85
CA ALA A 84 13.31 -15.37 0.52
C ALA A 84 11.97 -16.08 0.23
N GLU A 85 11.89 -17.38 0.51
CA GLU A 85 10.66 -18.16 0.33
C GLU A 85 9.53 -17.66 1.24
N LYS A 86 9.84 -17.37 2.50
CA LYS A 86 8.86 -16.78 3.42
C LYS A 86 8.37 -15.41 2.95
N GLY A 87 9.27 -14.58 2.41
CA GLY A 87 8.94 -13.29 1.81
C GLY A 87 8.00 -13.46 0.62
N ARG A 88 8.33 -14.36 -0.33
CA ARG A 88 7.50 -14.69 -1.49
C ARG A 88 6.10 -15.14 -1.08
N LYS A 89 6.00 -16.04 -0.12
CA LYS A 89 4.73 -16.54 0.42
C LYS A 89 3.90 -15.41 1.04
N SER A 90 4.54 -14.53 1.82
CA SER A 90 3.85 -13.39 2.43
C SER A 90 3.32 -12.40 1.38
N THR A 91 4.10 -12.15 0.33
CA THR A 91 3.69 -11.28 -0.79
C THR A 91 2.49 -11.86 -1.53
N ASN A 92 2.50 -13.15 -1.88
CA ASN A 92 1.38 -13.81 -2.56
C ASN A 92 0.10 -13.78 -1.72
N MET A 93 0.21 -14.04 -0.42
CA MET A 93 -0.91 -13.94 0.51
C MET A 93 -1.43 -12.49 0.60
N GLY A 94 -0.54 -11.51 0.69
CA GLY A 94 -0.88 -10.09 0.69
C GLY A 94 -1.64 -9.68 -0.56
N SER A 95 -1.11 -10.01 -1.75
CA SER A 95 -1.76 -9.72 -3.04
C SER A 95 -3.17 -10.30 -3.12
N ARG A 96 -3.37 -11.52 -2.59
CA ARG A 96 -4.70 -12.13 -2.52
C ARG A 96 -5.66 -11.32 -1.65
N VAL A 97 -5.22 -10.90 -0.46
CA VAL A 97 -6.04 -10.09 0.46
C VAL A 97 -6.41 -8.76 -0.20
N HIS A 98 -5.44 -8.05 -0.78
CA HIS A 98 -5.66 -6.77 -1.47
C HIS A 98 -6.69 -6.92 -2.59
N TYR A 99 -6.52 -7.90 -3.47
CA TYR A 99 -7.43 -8.16 -4.59
C TYR A 99 -8.88 -8.35 -4.12
N PHE A 100 -9.13 -9.28 -3.19
CA PHE A 100 -10.50 -9.55 -2.75
C PHE A 100 -11.13 -8.40 -1.94
N LEU A 101 -10.33 -7.61 -1.24
CA LEU A 101 -10.82 -6.42 -0.55
C LEU A 101 -11.07 -5.26 -1.51
N GLU A 102 -10.31 -5.14 -2.59
CA GLU A 102 -10.57 -4.17 -3.64
C GLU A 102 -11.85 -4.50 -4.39
N GLU A 103 -12.02 -5.73 -4.89
CA GLU A 103 -13.24 -6.17 -5.56
C GLU A 103 -14.48 -5.94 -4.68
N HIS A 104 -14.40 -6.35 -3.40
CA HIS A 104 -15.50 -6.15 -2.47
C HIS A 104 -15.83 -4.65 -2.31
N THR A 105 -14.81 -3.81 -2.15
CA THR A 105 -15.00 -2.37 -1.98
C THR A 105 -15.68 -1.74 -3.19
N LEU A 106 -15.19 -2.01 -4.38
CA LEU A 106 -15.75 -1.48 -5.63
C LEU A 106 -17.22 -1.89 -5.79
N LYS A 107 -17.52 -3.16 -5.53
CA LYS A 107 -18.89 -3.70 -5.58
C LYS A 107 -19.82 -3.00 -4.58
N GLU A 108 -19.38 -2.87 -3.32
CA GLU A 108 -20.20 -2.27 -2.25
C GLU A 108 -20.49 -0.78 -2.47
N PHE A 109 -19.58 -0.07 -3.14
CA PHE A 109 -19.75 1.35 -3.45
C PHE A 109 -20.19 1.63 -4.89
N GLY A 110 -20.52 0.60 -5.67
CA GLY A 110 -21.07 0.72 -7.02
C GLY A 110 -20.12 1.41 -8.01
N ILE A 111 -18.82 1.21 -7.87
CA ILE A 111 -17.79 1.75 -8.76
C ILE A 111 -17.46 0.71 -9.83
N ASP A 112 -17.70 1.08 -11.10
CA ASP A 112 -17.35 0.23 -12.26
C ASP A 112 -15.88 0.42 -12.62
N LYS A 113 -15.02 -0.33 -11.94
CA LYS A 113 -13.58 -0.40 -12.20
C LYS A 113 -13.17 -1.86 -12.26
N GLN A 114 -12.48 -2.25 -13.32
CA GLN A 114 -11.95 -3.60 -13.44
C GLN A 114 -10.66 -3.75 -12.63
N VAL A 115 -10.59 -4.81 -11.86
CA VAL A 115 -9.41 -5.20 -11.09
C VAL A 115 -8.77 -6.39 -11.80
N ARG A 116 -7.48 -6.31 -12.08
CA ARG A 116 -6.73 -7.44 -12.62
C ARG A 116 -6.53 -8.47 -11.52
N GLN A 117 -7.04 -9.68 -11.73
CA GLN A 117 -6.81 -10.78 -10.80
C GLN A 117 -5.37 -11.30 -10.91
N PRO A 118 -4.57 -11.21 -9.84
CA PRO A 118 -3.24 -11.81 -9.80
C PRO A 118 -3.31 -13.34 -9.78
N ILE A 119 -2.20 -13.98 -10.14
CA ILE A 119 -2.04 -15.42 -9.91
C ILE A 119 -1.65 -15.61 -8.44
N PHE A 120 -2.44 -16.38 -7.71
CA PHE A 120 -2.18 -16.66 -6.29
C PHE A 120 -1.52 -18.04 -6.15
N ASP A 121 -0.23 -18.06 -5.87
CA ASP A 121 0.51 -19.26 -5.49
C ASP A 121 0.55 -19.32 -3.95
N VAL A 122 -0.51 -19.88 -3.37
CA VAL A 122 -0.71 -19.98 -1.91
C VAL A 122 -1.04 -21.41 -1.50
N ASP A 123 -0.44 -21.86 -0.41
CA ASP A 123 -0.75 -23.14 0.21
C ASP A 123 -2.03 -23.08 1.08
N ILE A 124 -2.49 -24.24 1.56
CA ILE A 124 -3.73 -24.35 2.36
C ILE A 124 -3.69 -23.45 3.61
N GLN A 125 -2.54 -23.39 4.31
CA GLN A 125 -2.39 -22.57 5.51
C GLN A 125 -2.51 -21.08 5.19
N GLN A 126 -1.92 -20.67 4.07
CA GLN A 126 -2.01 -19.30 3.57
C GLN A 126 -3.43 -18.94 3.10
N LEU A 127 -4.14 -19.88 2.47
CA LEU A 127 -5.56 -19.72 2.11
C LEU A 127 -6.39 -19.43 3.38
N MET A 128 -6.31 -20.27 4.39
CA MET A 128 -7.06 -20.10 5.63
C MET A 128 -6.74 -18.76 6.31
N THR A 129 -5.46 -18.40 6.37
CA THR A 129 -5.01 -17.13 6.97
C THR A 129 -5.54 -15.93 6.20
N SER A 130 -5.38 -15.93 4.87
CA SER A 130 -5.85 -14.83 4.02
C SER A 130 -7.38 -14.73 3.99
N ASP A 131 -8.11 -15.84 4.04
CA ASP A 131 -9.58 -15.83 4.15
C ASP A 131 -10.05 -15.14 5.42
N SER A 132 -9.39 -15.41 6.55
CA SER A 132 -9.68 -14.73 7.82
C SER A 132 -9.44 -13.22 7.72
N MET A 133 -8.31 -12.81 7.08
CA MET A 133 -8.00 -11.40 6.85
C MET A 133 -9.03 -10.72 5.91
N ILE A 134 -9.43 -11.41 4.83
CA ILE A 134 -10.45 -10.93 3.89
C ILE A 134 -11.78 -10.73 4.61
N VAL A 135 -12.21 -11.68 5.43
CA VAL A 135 -13.45 -11.55 6.22
C VAL A 135 -13.39 -10.35 7.16
N GLY A 136 -12.27 -10.18 7.87
CA GLY A 136 -12.06 -9.01 8.74
C GLY A 136 -12.07 -7.70 7.98
N GLY A 137 -11.36 -7.64 6.85
CA GLY A 137 -11.31 -6.46 5.99
C GLY A 137 -12.68 -6.08 5.40
N LYS A 138 -13.47 -7.07 4.95
CA LYS A 138 -14.84 -6.83 4.46
C LYS A 138 -15.72 -6.21 5.55
N LYS A 139 -15.70 -6.75 6.76
CA LYS A 139 -16.44 -6.17 7.89
C LYS A 139 -16.04 -4.72 8.18
N TYR A 140 -14.76 -4.39 8.03
CA TYR A 140 -14.30 -3.02 8.20
C TYR A 140 -14.81 -2.09 7.08
N ILE A 141 -14.82 -2.56 5.83
CA ILE A 141 -15.37 -1.83 4.69
C ILE A 141 -16.88 -1.58 4.89
N ASP A 142 -17.63 -2.60 5.30
CA ASP A 142 -19.05 -2.51 5.61
C ASP A 142 -19.31 -1.48 6.72
N LEU A 143 -18.48 -1.50 7.78
CA LEU A 143 -18.56 -0.50 8.85
C LEU A 143 -18.32 0.93 8.35
N LEU A 144 -17.36 1.14 7.45
CA LEU A 144 -17.14 2.47 6.84
C LEU A 144 -18.36 2.92 6.04
N LYS A 145 -18.99 2.00 5.29
CA LYS A 145 -20.22 2.25 4.55
C LYS A 145 -21.38 2.64 5.49
N GLU A 146 -21.58 1.88 6.56
CA GLU A 146 -22.61 2.16 7.59
C GLU A 146 -22.39 3.51 8.26
N ARG A 147 -21.16 3.95 8.44
CA ARG A 147 -20.79 5.26 8.98
C ARG A 147 -20.93 6.40 7.97
N GLY A 148 -21.42 6.12 6.77
CA GLY A 148 -21.64 7.11 5.74
C GLY A 148 -20.36 7.61 5.06
N CYS A 149 -19.25 6.88 5.20
CA CYS A 149 -18.05 7.17 4.42
C CYS A 149 -18.30 6.94 2.94
N VAL A 150 -17.72 7.76 2.08
CA VAL A 150 -17.85 7.64 0.63
C VAL A 150 -16.48 7.30 0.05
N LEU A 151 -16.40 6.20 -0.68
CA LEU A 151 -15.16 5.82 -1.38
C LEU A 151 -14.88 6.84 -2.48
N LEU A 152 -13.69 7.43 -2.50
CA LEU A 152 -13.23 8.25 -3.62
C LEU A 152 -12.63 7.39 -4.73
N ASP A 153 -11.68 6.52 -4.38
CA ASP A 153 -11.10 5.56 -5.32
C ASP A 153 -10.32 4.47 -4.56
N THR A 154 -9.98 3.39 -5.28
CA THR A 154 -9.04 2.35 -4.86
C THR A 154 -7.80 2.42 -5.74
N GLU A 155 -6.61 2.11 -5.21
CA GLU A 155 -5.37 2.04 -5.99
C GLU A 155 -5.20 3.29 -6.89
N ILE A 156 -5.49 4.47 -6.33
CA ILE A 156 -5.41 5.73 -7.08
C ILE A 156 -3.96 6.14 -7.28
N VAL A 157 -3.56 6.28 -8.54
CA VAL A 157 -2.22 6.79 -8.86
C VAL A 157 -2.18 8.30 -8.63
N LEU A 158 -1.29 8.73 -7.73
CA LEU A 158 -1.05 10.13 -7.38
C LEU A 158 0.39 10.51 -7.70
N GLY A 159 0.59 11.77 -8.07
CA GLY A 159 1.91 12.32 -8.33
C GLY A 159 2.00 13.79 -7.95
N HIS A 160 3.18 14.19 -7.49
CA HIS A 160 3.47 15.58 -7.14
C HIS A 160 4.71 16.06 -7.94
N PRO A 161 4.53 16.84 -9.02
CA PRO A 161 5.63 17.21 -9.90
C PRO A 161 6.69 18.06 -9.20
N GLU A 162 6.31 18.97 -8.28
CA GLU A 162 7.25 19.82 -7.54
C GLU A 162 8.10 19.01 -6.55
N LEU A 163 7.51 18.04 -5.86
CA LEU A 163 8.22 17.21 -4.90
C LEU A 163 8.90 16.00 -5.56
N GLY A 164 8.56 15.74 -6.82
CA GLY A 164 9.23 14.71 -7.63
C GLY A 164 9.00 13.28 -7.18
N TYR A 165 7.83 12.96 -6.60
CA TYR A 165 7.48 11.61 -6.23
C TYR A 165 6.04 11.23 -6.61
N THR A 166 5.78 9.94 -6.60
CA THR A 166 4.50 9.33 -6.93
C THR A 166 4.08 8.34 -5.85
N GLY A 167 2.81 7.96 -5.84
CA GLY A 167 2.31 6.97 -4.88
C GLY A 167 0.96 6.42 -5.28
N GLN A 168 0.57 5.33 -4.62
CA GLN A 168 -0.67 4.64 -4.87
C GLN A 168 -1.22 4.10 -3.55
N PRO A 169 -2.06 4.87 -2.83
CA PRO A 169 -2.73 4.37 -1.65
C PRO A 169 -3.80 3.34 -2.01
N ASP A 170 -3.98 2.31 -1.17
CA ASP A 170 -4.95 1.25 -1.42
C ASP A 170 -6.37 1.82 -1.54
N LYS A 171 -6.77 2.72 -0.65
CA LYS A 171 -8.11 3.34 -0.68
C LYS A 171 -8.11 4.76 -0.12
N VAL A 172 -8.90 5.61 -0.75
CA VAL A 172 -9.14 6.97 -0.28
C VAL A 172 -10.64 7.18 -0.09
N TRP A 173 -11.00 7.67 1.07
CA TRP A 173 -12.39 7.89 1.50
C TRP A 173 -12.65 9.34 1.80
N LEU A 174 -13.86 9.79 1.53
CA LEU A 174 -14.41 11.03 2.05
C LEU A 174 -15.20 10.71 3.32
N VAL A 175 -14.88 11.39 4.40
CA VAL A 175 -15.46 11.13 5.72
C VAL A 175 -15.92 12.44 6.37
N VAL A 176 -16.91 12.32 7.27
CA VAL A 176 -17.30 13.43 8.15
C VAL A 176 -16.77 13.16 9.54
N GLY A 177 -15.90 14.04 10.03
CA GLY A 177 -15.39 13.97 11.39
C GLY A 177 -16.45 14.31 12.44
N THR A 178 -16.14 14.07 13.70
CA THR A 178 -17.03 14.34 14.83
C THR A 178 -17.42 15.83 14.98
N SER A 179 -16.59 16.72 14.46
CA SER A 179 -16.88 18.17 14.37
C SER A 179 -17.75 18.59 13.20
N GLY A 180 -18.19 17.63 12.36
CA GLY A 180 -18.92 17.92 11.12
C GLY A 180 -18.03 18.34 9.94
N GLN A 181 -16.71 18.39 10.13
CA GLN A 181 -15.76 18.70 9.05
C GLN A 181 -15.61 17.53 8.11
N ILE A 182 -15.56 17.84 6.82
CA ILE A 182 -15.29 16.86 5.77
C ILE A 182 -13.75 16.69 5.67
N GLY A 183 -13.30 15.45 5.63
CA GLY A 183 -11.90 15.10 5.53
C GLY A 183 -11.66 13.90 4.62
N LEU A 184 -10.39 13.64 4.36
CA LEU A 184 -9.93 12.44 3.67
C LEU A 184 -9.42 11.42 4.68
N LEU A 185 -9.84 10.16 4.52
CA LEU A 185 -9.27 9.01 5.22
C LEU A 185 -8.55 8.14 4.18
N ILE A 186 -7.28 7.88 4.41
CA ILE A 186 -6.49 6.93 3.62
C ILE A 186 -6.41 5.64 4.42
N THR A 187 -6.74 4.52 3.78
CA THR A 187 -6.58 3.19 4.37
C THR A 187 -5.66 2.35 3.51
N ASP A 188 -4.80 1.58 4.17
CA ASP A 188 -3.82 0.70 3.55
C ASP A 188 -3.86 -0.66 4.28
N TRP A 189 -3.90 -1.74 3.51
CA TRP A 189 -4.00 -3.09 4.05
C TRP A 189 -2.61 -3.66 4.31
N LYS A 190 -2.40 -4.15 5.52
CA LYS A 190 -1.15 -4.82 5.89
C LYS A 190 -1.45 -6.24 6.33
N SER A 191 -0.90 -7.21 5.62
CA SER A 191 -1.01 -8.64 5.92
C SER A 191 0.03 -9.13 6.94
N ASN A 192 0.53 -8.24 7.79
CA ASN A 192 1.54 -8.54 8.80
C ASN A 192 0.91 -9.28 9.99
N GLN A 193 1.73 -10.06 10.71
CA GLN A 193 1.30 -10.65 11.96
C GLN A 193 1.07 -9.56 13.02
N GLU A 194 0.05 -9.72 13.87
CA GLU A 194 -0.30 -8.77 14.93
C GLU A 194 0.88 -8.34 15.81
N LYS A 195 1.76 -9.28 16.15
CA LYS A 195 2.98 -8.99 16.93
C LYS A 195 3.90 -7.94 16.28
N ASN A 196 3.85 -7.79 14.96
CA ASN A 196 4.67 -6.81 14.25
C ASN A 196 4.15 -5.38 14.43
N PHE A 197 2.88 -5.21 14.83
CA PHE A 197 2.29 -3.91 15.15
C PHE A 197 2.44 -3.51 16.62
N ILE A 198 2.60 -4.51 17.51
CA ILE A 198 2.55 -4.30 18.98
C ILE A 198 3.95 -4.24 19.57
N VAL A 199 4.91 -4.99 19.02
CA VAL A 199 6.25 -5.12 19.62
C VAL A 199 7.18 -4.03 19.12
N GLN A 200 7.35 -2.97 19.91
CA GLN A 200 8.31 -1.88 19.66
C GLN A 200 9.79 -2.30 19.74
N LYS A 201 10.09 -3.53 20.14
CA LYS A 201 11.46 -4.01 20.44
C LYS A 201 12.45 -3.91 19.26
N TYR A 202 11.95 -3.84 18.04
CA TYR A 202 12.77 -3.79 16.82
C TYR A 202 12.55 -2.51 15.99
N ILE A 203 11.80 -1.54 16.53
CA ILE A 203 11.57 -0.27 15.85
C ILE A 203 12.85 0.55 15.97
N LYS A 204 13.56 0.68 14.86
CA LYS A 204 14.65 1.66 14.75
C LYS A 204 14.03 3.02 14.45
N PRO A 205 14.55 4.10 15.07
CA PRO A 205 14.11 5.44 14.69
C PRO A 205 14.48 5.70 13.24
N MET A 206 13.63 6.42 12.55
CA MET A 206 13.93 6.90 11.20
C MET A 206 15.05 7.95 11.27
N ARG A 207 15.75 8.20 10.15
CA ARG A 207 16.72 9.29 10.03
C ARG A 207 16.00 10.64 9.96
N LYS A 208 16.72 11.73 10.29
CA LYS A 208 16.22 13.08 10.13
C LYS A 208 15.62 13.33 8.75
N PRO A 209 14.50 14.06 8.68
CA PRO A 209 13.80 14.76 9.75
C PRO A 209 12.70 13.89 10.44
N PHE A 210 12.64 12.61 10.21
CA PHE A 210 11.54 11.72 10.63
C PHE A 210 11.88 10.88 11.87
N GLU A 211 12.91 11.23 12.63
CA GLU A 211 13.34 10.49 13.82
C GLU A 211 12.28 10.40 14.93
N HIS A 212 11.27 11.27 14.88
CA HIS A 212 10.13 11.27 15.80
C HIS A 212 9.02 10.29 15.41
N LEU A 213 9.10 9.73 14.21
CA LEU A 213 8.14 8.75 13.72
C LEU A 213 8.64 7.32 13.97
N PRO A 214 7.77 6.39 14.39
CA PRO A 214 8.13 4.99 14.47
C PRO A 214 8.35 4.44 13.06
N ASN A 215 9.43 3.69 12.88
CA ASN A 215 9.65 2.92 11.66
C ASN A 215 8.81 1.63 11.72
N ASN A 216 7.54 1.73 11.33
CA ASN A 216 6.58 0.62 11.26
C ASN A 216 6.39 0.14 9.81
N ALA A 217 7.29 0.51 8.91
CA ALA A 217 7.19 0.12 7.51
C ALA A 217 7.57 -1.34 7.26
#